data_0c3cf3dc1713f4915e848a02dbfcd28c
#
_entry.id   0c3cf3dc1713f4915e848a02dbfcd28c
#
_cell.length_a   1.000
_cell.length_b   1.000
_cell.length_c   1.000
_cell.angle_alpha   90.00
_cell.angle_beta   90.00
_cell.angle_gamma   90.00
#
_symmetry.space_group_name_H-M   'P 1'
#
loop_
_entity.id
_entity.type
_entity.pdbx_description
1 polymer ?
#
loop_
_entity_poly.entity_id
_entity_poly.type
_entity_poly.pdbx_seq_one_letter_code
_entity_poly.pdbx_strand_id
1 'polypeptide(L)'
;MSSIKLLGETSGEVVLKAPAVAGASEVILPTGTVDLANYMTATYTGDLNITGNGTFSGDFTVDTDTLHVDSTNNRVGIGQATPLKQFEVNNSGDCEILIKAGANSTSQLLFGDANDLDIGKVAYVHGDNSMRFHTNDAERFRMEPDGDFHADGDIVAYSTTVSDVALKSDIQMIPNALDKIDEIKGYTFTRHNGQKSAGIIAQELEKVLPEAVKEKKLALVDGKTYKTVEYDAIHGLLINCIKELKEQIKELKDGFTK
;
A
#
# COMPACT_ATOMS: atom_id res chain seq x y z
N MET A 1 -46.97 27.64 -41.14
CA MET A 1 -45.65 27.25 -40.62
C MET A 1 -44.66 28.31 -41.06
N SER A 2 -44.02 28.94 -40.11
CA SER A 2 -42.98 29.93 -40.44
C SER A 2 -41.65 29.17 -40.43
N SER A 3 -40.89 29.27 -41.52
CA SER A 3 -39.54 28.70 -41.63
C SER A 3 -38.54 29.80 -41.92
N ILE A 4 -37.38 29.74 -41.30
CA ILE A 4 -36.23 30.60 -41.64
C ILE A 4 -35.32 29.80 -42.54
N LYS A 5 -35.00 30.31 -43.70
CA LYS A 5 -34.08 29.71 -44.66
C LYS A 5 -32.76 30.47 -44.61
N LEU A 6 -31.69 29.81 -44.19
CA LEU A 6 -30.35 30.36 -44.23
C LEU A 6 -29.63 29.75 -45.44
N LEU A 7 -29.20 30.60 -46.38
CA LEU A 7 -28.48 30.19 -47.59
C LEU A 7 -26.98 30.47 -47.39
N GLY A 8 -26.15 29.46 -47.47
CA GLY A 8 -24.67 29.61 -47.53
C GLY A 8 -24.22 29.82 -48.99
N GLU A 9 -23.07 30.45 -49.18
CA GLU A 9 -22.51 30.78 -50.53
C GLU A 9 -22.13 29.55 -51.37
N THR A 10 -22.00 28.36 -50.74
CA THR A 10 -21.70 27.11 -51.46
C THR A 10 -22.54 25.97 -50.90
N SER A 11 -23.64 25.67 -51.57
CA SER A 11 -24.54 24.50 -51.41
C SER A 11 -24.73 23.92 -50.01
N GLY A 12 -25.79 24.30 -49.37
CA GLY A 12 -26.32 23.69 -48.13
C GLY A 12 -27.50 24.53 -47.61
N GLU A 13 -28.62 23.90 -47.35
CA GLU A 13 -29.78 24.58 -46.79
C GLU A 13 -29.95 24.13 -45.32
N VAL A 14 -29.87 25.06 -44.36
CA VAL A 14 -30.27 24.82 -42.99
C VAL A 14 -31.70 25.33 -42.82
N VAL A 15 -32.64 24.44 -42.54
CA VAL A 15 -34.02 24.78 -42.29
C VAL A 15 -34.31 24.67 -40.81
N LEU A 16 -34.53 25.80 -40.13
CA LEU A 16 -35.05 25.82 -38.79
C LEU A 16 -36.58 25.74 -38.86
N LYS A 17 -37.19 24.66 -38.43
CA LYS A 17 -38.63 24.51 -38.36
C LYS A 17 -39.10 24.75 -36.94
N ALA A 18 -40.04 25.70 -36.77
CA ALA A 18 -40.77 25.81 -35.52
C ALA A 18 -41.75 24.61 -35.39
N PRO A 19 -41.79 23.89 -34.26
CA PRO A 19 -42.74 22.80 -34.06
C PRO A 19 -44.17 23.32 -34.09
N ALA A 20 -45.11 22.49 -34.54
CA ALA A 20 -46.54 22.82 -34.63
C ALA A 20 -47.19 22.95 -33.25
N VAL A 21 -46.51 22.52 -32.19
CA VAL A 21 -46.94 22.63 -30.80
C VAL A 21 -45.79 23.21 -29.98
N ALA A 22 -46.06 24.22 -29.16
CA ALA A 22 -45.06 24.84 -28.31
C ALA A 22 -44.41 23.80 -27.37
N GLY A 23 -43.11 23.57 -27.50
CA GLY A 23 -42.33 22.72 -26.59
C GLY A 23 -41.34 21.73 -27.22
N ALA A 24 -41.31 21.55 -28.54
CA ALA A 24 -40.26 20.73 -29.18
C ALA A 24 -39.54 21.58 -30.23
N SER A 25 -38.23 21.76 -30.07
CA SER A 25 -37.35 22.39 -31.05
C SER A 25 -36.46 21.30 -31.67
N GLU A 26 -36.55 21.09 -32.99
CA GLU A 26 -35.68 20.19 -33.71
C GLU A 26 -34.69 21.03 -34.52
N VAL A 27 -33.40 20.84 -34.27
CA VAL A 27 -32.34 21.42 -35.11
C VAL A 27 -31.73 20.27 -35.88
N ILE A 28 -32.05 20.17 -37.17
CA ILE A 28 -31.44 19.17 -38.07
C ILE A 28 -30.16 19.78 -38.67
N LEU A 29 -29.02 19.24 -38.26
CA LEU A 29 -27.74 19.66 -38.82
C LEU A 29 -27.42 18.82 -40.07
N PRO A 30 -26.80 19.41 -41.09
CA PRO A 30 -26.42 18.69 -42.31
C PRO A 30 -25.34 17.62 -42.03
N THR A 31 -25.30 16.58 -42.85
CA THR A 31 -24.27 15.54 -42.80
C THR A 31 -22.92 16.12 -43.25
N GLY A 32 -22.14 16.65 -42.34
CA GLY A 32 -20.84 17.27 -42.56
C GLY A 32 -20.24 17.79 -41.26
N THR A 33 -19.05 18.36 -41.31
CA THR A 33 -18.42 18.98 -40.15
C THR A 33 -19.22 20.23 -39.76
N VAL A 34 -19.83 20.20 -38.58
CA VAL A 34 -20.50 21.38 -38.01
C VAL A 34 -19.53 22.02 -37.04
N ASP A 35 -19.12 23.25 -37.31
CA ASP A 35 -18.38 24.05 -36.38
C ASP A 35 -19.35 24.58 -35.29
N LEU A 36 -19.39 23.90 -34.17
CA LEU A 36 -20.22 24.28 -33.01
C LEU A 36 -19.65 25.46 -32.23
N ALA A 37 -18.45 25.92 -32.51
CA ALA A 37 -17.81 27.03 -31.79
C ALA A 37 -18.63 28.32 -31.84
N ASN A 38 -19.39 28.54 -32.93
CA ASN A 38 -20.26 29.71 -33.09
C ASN A 38 -21.71 29.47 -32.61
N TYR A 39 -22.10 28.25 -32.26
CA TYR A 39 -23.47 27.90 -31.86
C TYR A 39 -23.67 27.69 -30.39
N MET A 40 -22.57 27.41 -29.64
CA MET A 40 -22.64 27.11 -28.21
C MET A 40 -22.18 28.30 -27.34
N THR A 41 -22.63 29.53 -27.67
CA THR A 41 -22.45 30.67 -26.76
C THR A 41 -23.58 30.76 -25.70
N ALA A 42 -24.54 29.83 -25.71
CA ALA A 42 -25.62 29.76 -24.78
C ALA A 42 -25.50 28.55 -23.84
N THR A 43 -25.93 28.72 -22.60
CA THR A 43 -26.04 27.62 -21.62
C THR A 43 -26.97 26.54 -22.17
N TYR A 44 -26.47 25.33 -22.38
CA TYR A 44 -27.28 24.17 -22.74
C TYR A 44 -27.80 23.53 -21.44
N THR A 45 -29.10 23.50 -21.27
CA THR A 45 -29.75 22.85 -20.13
C THR A 45 -30.39 21.55 -20.58
N GLY A 46 -29.63 20.48 -20.62
CA GLY A 46 -30.07 19.14 -21.02
C GLY A 46 -28.92 18.18 -21.13
N ASP A 47 -29.20 16.92 -21.48
CA ASP A 47 -28.19 15.91 -21.65
C ASP A 47 -27.43 16.09 -22.98
N LEU A 48 -26.10 16.18 -22.95
CA LEU A 48 -25.26 16.13 -24.14
C LEU A 48 -24.86 14.67 -24.40
N ASN A 49 -25.50 14.07 -25.39
CA ASN A 49 -25.18 12.70 -25.80
C ASN A 49 -24.30 12.73 -27.08
N ILE A 50 -23.02 12.37 -26.94
CA ILE A 50 -22.07 12.26 -28.04
C ILE A 50 -21.87 10.77 -28.38
N THR A 51 -22.46 10.32 -29.49
CA THR A 51 -22.18 8.98 -30.05
C THR A 51 -20.98 9.09 -30.97
N GLY A 52 -19.78 8.78 -30.45
CA GLY A 52 -18.51 8.91 -31.14
C GLY A 52 -17.45 9.55 -30.25
N ASN A 53 -16.36 10.01 -30.86
CA ASN A 53 -15.28 10.70 -30.16
C ASN A 53 -15.56 12.21 -30.08
N GLY A 54 -15.51 12.78 -28.86
CA GLY A 54 -15.46 14.21 -28.63
C GLY A 54 -14.00 14.67 -28.46
N THR A 55 -13.61 15.79 -29.12
CA THR A 55 -12.29 16.41 -28.93
C THR A 55 -12.47 17.81 -28.35
N PHE A 56 -11.82 18.07 -27.23
CA PHE A 56 -11.76 19.39 -26.61
C PHE A 56 -10.35 19.94 -26.81
N SER A 57 -10.20 21.11 -27.43
CA SER A 57 -8.90 21.77 -27.64
C SER A 57 -8.47 22.65 -26.47
N GLY A 58 -9.37 22.92 -25.53
CA GLY A 58 -9.16 23.65 -24.29
C GLY A 58 -9.43 22.79 -23.05
N ASP A 59 -9.60 23.43 -21.91
CA ASP A 59 -9.95 22.78 -20.67
C ASP A 59 -11.35 22.16 -20.73
N PHE A 60 -11.51 21.02 -20.09
CA PHE A 60 -12.78 20.36 -19.86
C PHE A 60 -13.10 20.37 -18.38
N THR A 61 -14.21 21.01 -17.99
CA THR A 61 -14.59 21.11 -16.59
C THR A 61 -16.01 20.58 -16.42
N VAL A 62 -16.20 19.68 -15.43
CA VAL A 62 -17.52 19.25 -14.95
C VAL A 62 -17.76 19.91 -13.61
N ASP A 63 -18.84 20.71 -13.51
CA ASP A 63 -19.02 21.61 -12.39
C ASP A 63 -17.79 22.52 -12.21
N THR A 64 -17.64 23.25 -11.13
CA THR A 64 -16.51 24.19 -10.99
C THR A 64 -15.19 23.48 -10.69
N ASP A 65 -15.24 22.37 -9.96
CA ASP A 65 -14.07 21.66 -9.42
C ASP A 65 -14.22 20.15 -9.34
N THR A 66 -15.41 19.59 -9.63
CA THR A 66 -15.66 18.13 -9.54
C THR A 66 -14.71 17.33 -10.42
N LEU A 67 -14.55 17.75 -11.70
CA LEU A 67 -13.51 17.22 -12.60
C LEU A 67 -13.01 18.38 -13.47
N HIS A 68 -11.74 18.67 -13.41
CA HIS A 68 -11.08 19.67 -14.25
C HIS A 68 -9.91 19.04 -14.99
N VAL A 69 -9.93 19.16 -16.33
CA VAL A 69 -8.82 18.77 -17.21
C VAL A 69 -8.15 20.04 -17.70
N ASP A 70 -6.99 20.36 -17.14
CA ASP A 70 -6.17 21.51 -17.51
C ASP A 70 -5.28 21.12 -18.72
N SER A 71 -5.71 21.52 -19.91
CA SER A 71 -5.00 21.24 -21.16
C SER A 71 -3.70 22.02 -21.28
N THR A 72 -3.55 23.15 -20.61
CA THR A 72 -2.37 24.00 -20.65
C THR A 72 -1.18 23.37 -19.93
N ASN A 73 -1.45 22.76 -18.76
CA ASN A 73 -0.42 22.16 -17.90
C ASN A 73 -0.44 20.62 -17.90
N ASN A 74 -1.30 19.98 -18.71
CA ASN A 74 -1.49 18.53 -18.77
C ASN A 74 -1.80 17.90 -17.40
N ARG A 75 -2.84 18.41 -16.74
CA ARG A 75 -3.23 17.97 -15.38
C ARG A 75 -4.70 17.62 -15.32
N VAL A 76 -5.05 16.74 -14.39
CA VAL A 76 -6.44 16.39 -14.05
C VAL A 76 -6.64 16.59 -12.57
N GLY A 77 -7.62 17.41 -12.21
CA GLY A 77 -8.07 17.64 -10.84
C GLY A 77 -9.44 17.00 -10.61
N ILE A 78 -9.61 16.36 -9.48
CA ILE A 78 -10.90 15.93 -8.92
C ILE A 78 -11.08 16.68 -7.60
N GLY A 79 -12.15 17.48 -7.48
CA GLY A 79 -12.32 18.40 -6.37
C GLY A 79 -11.30 19.55 -6.36
N GLN A 80 -10.65 19.84 -7.51
CA GLN A 80 -9.60 20.85 -7.63
C GLN A 80 -9.62 21.51 -9.00
N ALA A 81 -9.96 22.79 -9.05
CA ALA A 81 -10.03 23.59 -10.28
C ALA A 81 -8.64 24.02 -10.81
N THR A 82 -7.62 24.03 -9.96
CA THR A 82 -6.24 24.40 -10.33
C THR A 82 -5.25 23.35 -9.85
N PRO A 83 -5.22 22.16 -10.50
CA PRO A 83 -4.38 21.05 -10.02
C PRO A 83 -2.89 21.39 -10.12
N LEU A 84 -2.14 21.04 -9.07
CA LEU A 84 -0.70 21.29 -8.97
C LEU A 84 0.13 20.10 -9.45
N LYS A 85 -0.48 18.93 -9.61
CA LYS A 85 0.14 17.69 -10.08
C LYS A 85 -0.63 17.14 -11.30
N GLN A 86 -0.01 16.24 -12.06
CA GLN A 86 -0.65 15.62 -13.25
C GLN A 86 -1.99 14.98 -12.93
N PHE A 87 -2.11 14.37 -11.76
CA PHE A 87 -3.37 13.88 -11.22
C PHE A 87 -3.47 14.32 -9.76
N GLU A 88 -4.51 15.03 -9.42
CA GLU A 88 -4.74 15.53 -8.06
C GLU A 88 -6.20 15.28 -7.67
N VAL A 89 -6.39 14.63 -6.52
CA VAL A 89 -7.69 14.47 -5.88
C VAL A 89 -7.67 15.30 -4.59
N ASN A 90 -8.62 16.21 -4.45
CA ASN A 90 -8.70 17.10 -3.31
C ASN A 90 -10.12 17.09 -2.71
N ASN A 91 -10.18 17.06 -1.38
CA ASN A 91 -11.41 17.27 -0.63
C ASN A 91 -11.08 18.04 0.65
N SER A 92 -11.97 18.90 1.10
CA SER A 92 -11.80 19.69 2.34
C SER A 92 -11.92 18.87 3.63
N GLY A 93 -12.50 17.67 3.55
CA GLY A 93 -12.56 16.65 4.60
C GLY A 93 -11.65 15.48 4.28
N ASP A 94 -12.08 14.26 4.62
CA ASP A 94 -11.37 13.03 4.26
C ASP A 94 -11.29 12.88 2.74
N CYS A 95 -10.12 12.49 2.24
CA CYS A 95 -9.87 12.29 0.82
C CYS A 95 -9.48 10.84 0.57
N GLU A 96 -10.26 10.14 -0.25
CA GLU A 96 -10.13 8.71 -0.46
C GLU A 96 -10.03 8.37 -1.96
N ILE A 97 -9.15 7.41 -2.29
CA ILE A 97 -9.08 6.78 -3.62
C ILE A 97 -9.33 5.29 -3.43
N LEU A 98 -10.44 4.79 -3.97
CA LEU A 98 -10.76 3.37 -3.93
C LEU A 98 -10.23 2.66 -5.19
N ILE A 99 -9.24 1.78 -5.00
CA ILE A 99 -8.80 0.85 -6.04
C ILE A 99 -9.42 -0.51 -5.74
N LYS A 100 -10.49 -0.87 -6.44
CA LYS A 100 -11.28 -2.06 -6.17
C LYS A 100 -10.99 -3.16 -7.20
N ALA A 101 -10.76 -4.39 -6.70
CA ALA A 101 -10.63 -5.59 -7.52
C ALA A 101 -11.62 -6.69 -7.06
N GLY A 102 -11.60 -7.84 -7.70
CA GLY A 102 -12.39 -9.01 -7.29
C GLY A 102 -11.87 -9.65 -6.00
N ALA A 103 -12.69 -10.42 -5.32
CA ALA A 103 -12.41 -10.98 -3.98
C ALA A 103 -11.13 -11.84 -3.89
N ASN A 104 -10.67 -12.44 -4.99
CA ASN A 104 -9.43 -13.23 -5.05
C ASN A 104 -8.38 -12.61 -5.99
N SER A 105 -8.53 -11.31 -6.29
CA SER A 105 -7.64 -10.55 -7.18
C SER A 105 -6.76 -9.59 -6.40
N THR A 106 -6.04 -8.73 -7.08
CA THR A 106 -5.13 -7.75 -6.45
C THR A 106 -5.54 -6.32 -6.83
N SER A 107 -5.66 -5.45 -5.85
CA SER A 107 -5.70 -4.00 -6.03
C SER A 107 -4.29 -3.45 -5.90
N GLN A 108 -3.83 -2.62 -6.86
CA GLN A 108 -2.44 -2.19 -6.85
C GLN A 108 -2.20 -0.81 -7.46
N LEU A 109 -1.15 -0.16 -6.98
CA LEU A 109 -0.54 1.03 -7.57
C LEU A 109 0.81 0.62 -8.17
N LEU A 110 1.01 0.87 -9.46
CA LEU A 110 2.21 0.49 -10.19
C LEU A 110 3.13 1.70 -10.38
N PHE A 111 4.42 1.45 -10.32
CA PHE A 111 5.50 2.37 -10.62
C PHE A 111 6.34 1.76 -11.74
N GLY A 112 6.27 2.36 -12.92
CA GLY A 112 6.95 1.86 -14.12
C GLY A 112 7.80 2.92 -14.80
N ASP A 113 8.59 2.48 -15.75
CA ASP A 113 9.31 3.35 -16.69
C ASP A 113 9.04 2.94 -18.16
N ALA A 114 9.83 3.42 -19.09
CA ALA A 114 9.65 3.14 -20.51
C ALA A 114 9.95 1.66 -20.91
N ASN A 115 10.69 0.93 -20.08
CA ASN A 115 11.10 -0.44 -20.34
C ASN A 115 10.26 -1.46 -19.57
N ASP A 116 9.75 -1.06 -18.40
CA ASP A 116 9.01 -1.91 -17.51
C ASP A 116 7.90 -1.10 -16.81
N LEU A 117 6.67 -1.51 -17.00
CA LEU A 117 5.49 -0.76 -16.50
C LEU A 117 5.14 -1.04 -15.04
N ASP A 118 5.72 -2.08 -14.42
CA ASP A 118 5.38 -2.52 -13.07
C ASP A 118 6.57 -2.97 -12.22
N ILE A 119 7.75 -2.43 -12.51
CA ILE A 119 9.01 -2.71 -11.80
C ILE A 119 8.93 -2.41 -10.29
N GLY A 120 8.04 -1.50 -9.91
CA GLY A 120 7.69 -1.22 -8.51
C GLY A 120 6.18 -1.26 -8.30
N LYS A 121 5.72 -1.74 -7.14
CA LYS A 121 4.29 -1.73 -6.84
C LYS A 121 3.97 -1.79 -5.34
N VAL A 122 2.87 -1.14 -4.99
CA VAL A 122 2.17 -1.33 -3.72
C VAL A 122 0.88 -2.08 -4.04
N ALA A 123 0.69 -3.25 -3.45
CA ALA A 123 -0.39 -4.16 -3.80
C ALA A 123 -1.12 -4.68 -2.57
N TYR A 124 -2.46 -4.76 -2.63
CA TYR A 124 -3.26 -5.52 -1.68
C TYR A 124 -3.80 -6.77 -2.37
N VAL A 125 -3.39 -7.93 -1.87
CA VAL A 125 -3.80 -9.25 -2.40
C VAL A 125 -5.01 -9.71 -1.62
N HIS A 126 -6.20 -9.67 -2.24
CA HIS A 126 -7.45 -10.03 -1.58
C HIS A 126 -7.56 -11.53 -1.26
N GLY A 127 -6.82 -12.38 -1.97
CA GLY A 127 -6.86 -13.83 -1.77
C GLY A 127 -6.29 -14.30 -0.43
N ASP A 128 -5.33 -13.58 0.13
CA ASP A 128 -4.70 -13.86 1.43
C ASP A 128 -4.72 -12.67 2.38
N ASN A 129 -5.35 -11.55 1.99
CA ASN A 129 -5.48 -10.32 2.77
C ASN A 129 -4.13 -9.71 3.20
N SER A 130 -3.10 -9.79 2.33
CA SER A 130 -1.79 -9.21 2.60
C SER A 130 -1.56 -7.90 1.85
N MET A 131 -0.87 -6.94 2.49
CA MET A 131 -0.33 -5.74 1.84
C MET A 131 1.12 -5.99 1.45
N ARG A 132 1.48 -5.80 0.17
CA ARG A 132 2.80 -6.15 -0.38
C ARG A 132 3.47 -4.98 -1.06
N PHE A 133 4.80 -4.95 -0.97
CA PHE A 133 5.64 -3.94 -1.59
C PHE A 133 6.72 -4.60 -2.44
N HIS A 134 6.81 -4.15 -3.68
CA HIS A 134 7.74 -4.70 -4.66
C HIS A 134 8.70 -3.61 -5.16
N THR A 135 9.94 -4.00 -5.37
CA THR A 135 10.95 -3.22 -6.10
C THR A 135 11.77 -4.17 -6.97
N ASN A 136 12.10 -3.75 -8.20
CA ASN A 136 12.83 -4.57 -9.15
C ASN A 136 12.14 -5.93 -9.37
N ASP A 137 10.82 -5.89 -9.65
CA ASP A 137 9.92 -7.02 -9.88
C ASP A 137 9.80 -8.06 -8.75
N ALA A 138 10.48 -7.84 -7.65
CA ALA A 138 10.47 -8.76 -6.53
C ALA A 138 9.72 -8.18 -5.33
N GLU A 139 8.93 -9.01 -4.66
CA GLU A 139 8.36 -8.68 -3.36
C GLU A 139 9.49 -8.51 -2.34
N ARG A 140 9.55 -7.36 -1.66
CA ARG A 140 10.59 -7.04 -0.68
C ARG A 140 10.09 -7.06 0.74
N PHE A 141 8.86 -6.67 0.96
CA PHE A 141 8.21 -6.87 2.23
C PHE A 141 6.70 -6.97 2.10
N ARG A 142 6.07 -7.54 3.11
CA ARG A 142 4.62 -7.61 3.25
C ARG A 142 4.19 -7.49 4.70
N MET A 143 2.94 -7.07 4.88
CA MET A 143 2.20 -7.19 6.12
C MET A 143 1.16 -8.30 5.94
N GLU A 144 1.21 -9.32 6.78
CA GLU A 144 0.25 -10.42 6.81
C GLU A 144 -1.03 -10.03 7.57
N PRO A 145 -2.15 -10.75 7.40
CA PRO A 145 -3.42 -10.40 8.04
C PRO A 145 -3.40 -10.53 9.58
N ASP A 146 -2.45 -11.26 10.15
CA ASP A 146 -2.22 -11.37 11.60
C ASP A 146 -1.36 -10.23 12.17
N GLY A 147 -0.89 -9.32 11.30
CA GLY A 147 -0.05 -8.18 11.67
C GLY A 147 1.45 -8.45 11.61
N ASP A 148 1.87 -9.65 11.24
CA ASP A 148 3.30 -9.95 11.07
C ASP A 148 3.87 -9.18 9.87
N PHE A 149 5.06 -8.59 10.07
CA PHE A 149 5.82 -7.89 9.05
C PHE A 149 6.98 -8.77 8.57
N HIS A 150 6.98 -9.12 7.29
CA HIS A 150 8.00 -9.94 6.64
C HIS A 150 8.83 -9.09 5.68
N ALA A 151 10.14 -9.10 5.85
CA ALA A 151 11.10 -8.44 4.95
C ALA A 151 12.06 -9.47 4.34
N ASP A 152 12.42 -9.27 3.06
CA ASP A 152 13.41 -10.09 2.32
C ASP A 152 14.86 -9.72 2.66
N GLY A 153 15.09 -8.65 3.42
CA GLY A 153 16.39 -8.15 3.81
C GLY A 153 16.47 -7.75 5.26
N ASP A 154 17.58 -7.12 5.63
CA ASP A 154 17.76 -6.58 6.96
C ASP A 154 16.83 -5.38 7.21
N ILE A 155 16.29 -5.31 8.43
CA ILE A 155 15.54 -4.16 8.90
C ILE A 155 16.48 -3.31 9.76
N VAL A 156 16.83 -2.11 9.28
CA VAL A 156 17.59 -1.12 10.04
C VAL A 156 16.63 -0.13 10.67
N ALA A 157 16.44 -0.22 11.97
CA ALA A 157 15.48 0.60 12.70
C ALA A 157 16.03 1.03 14.06
N TYR A 158 15.66 2.22 14.52
CA TYR A 158 15.75 2.59 15.93
C TYR A 158 14.47 2.09 16.61
N SER A 159 14.55 0.95 17.30
CA SER A 159 13.39 0.33 17.93
C SER A 159 13.61 0.10 19.42
N THR A 160 12.54 0.23 20.20
CA THR A 160 12.46 -0.15 21.61
C THR A 160 11.41 -1.23 21.77
N THR A 161 11.70 -2.23 22.60
CA THR A 161 10.72 -3.28 22.93
C THR A 161 9.87 -2.82 24.10
N VAL A 162 8.55 -2.82 23.95
CA VAL A 162 7.62 -2.53 25.05
C VAL A 162 7.67 -3.66 26.06
N SER A 163 7.97 -3.34 27.34
CA SER A 163 8.14 -4.33 28.42
C SER A 163 7.49 -3.89 29.73
N ASP A 164 6.41 -3.12 29.66
CA ASP A 164 5.67 -2.64 30.84
C ASP A 164 5.03 -3.82 31.60
N VAL A 165 5.10 -3.77 32.94
CA VAL A 165 4.52 -4.79 33.83
C VAL A 165 2.99 -4.88 33.68
N ALA A 166 2.32 -3.77 33.35
CA ALA A 166 0.87 -3.73 33.15
C ALA A 166 0.38 -4.60 31.98
N LEU A 167 1.28 -4.96 31.07
CA LEU A 167 1.01 -5.81 29.90
C LEU A 167 1.42 -7.28 30.11
N LYS A 168 1.75 -7.68 31.37
CA LYS A 168 2.26 -9.01 31.69
C LYS A 168 1.45 -9.62 32.81
N SER A 169 1.18 -10.92 32.71
CA SER A 169 0.58 -11.74 33.75
C SER A 169 1.52 -12.91 34.09
N ASP A 170 1.27 -13.60 35.23
CA ASP A 170 1.97 -14.82 35.64
C ASP A 170 3.50 -14.69 35.65
N ILE A 171 3.99 -13.55 36.14
CA ILE A 171 5.41 -13.22 36.14
C ILE A 171 6.14 -14.14 37.14
N GLN A 172 7.07 -14.93 36.60
CA GLN A 172 7.92 -15.83 37.37
C GLN A 172 9.39 -15.63 36.99
N MET A 173 10.29 -15.84 37.93
CA MET A 173 11.71 -15.88 37.66
C MET A 173 12.05 -17.16 36.88
N ILE A 174 12.98 -17.07 35.94
CA ILE A 174 13.54 -18.23 35.22
C ILE A 174 14.43 -18.99 36.22
N PRO A 175 14.05 -20.20 36.67
CA PRO A 175 14.84 -20.97 37.65
C PRO A 175 16.00 -21.72 36.97
N ASN A 176 17.02 -22.07 37.75
CA ASN A 176 18.16 -22.90 37.34
C ASN A 176 18.83 -22.37 36.07
N ALA A 177 19.14 -21.07 36.10
CA ALA A 177 19.56 -20.36 34.89
C ALA A 177 20.93 -20.85 34.40
N LEU A 178 21.86 -21.21 35.29
CA LEU A 178 23.18 -21.78 34.91
C LEU A 178 23.02 -23.13 34.22
N ASP A 179 22.22 -24.03 34.77
CA ASP A 179 22.00 -25.35 34.14
C ASP A 179 21.39 -25.20 32.75
N LYS A 180 20.49 -24.23 32.58
CA LYS A 180 19.84 -23.95 31.30
C LYS A 180 20.80 -23.38 30.26
N ILE A 181 21.71 -22.47 30.67
CA ILE A 181 22.65 -21.87 29.72
C ILE A 181 23.71 -22.86 29.24
N ASP A 182 24.07 -23.85 30.05
CA ASP A 182 25.03 -24.91 29.70
C ASP A 182 24.52 -25.80 28.55
N GLU A 183 23.21 -25.89 28.36
CA GLU A 183 22.59 -26.64 27.28
C GLU A 183 22.50 -25.87 25.96
N ILE A 184 22.83 -24.56 25.98
CA ILE A 184 22.75 -23.68 24.79
C ILE A 184 24.16 -23.41 24.29
N LYS A 185 24.37 -23.53 22.97
CA LYS A 185 25.65 -23.27 22.36
C LYS A 185 25.57 -22.12 21.37
N GLY A 186 26.67 -21.34 21.30
CA GLY A 186 26.84 -20.31 20.29
C GLY A 186 27.46 -20.90 19.02
N TYR A 187 26.96 -20.55 17.86
CA TYR A 187 27.42 -21.04 16.57
C TYR A 187 27.71 -19.89 15.61
N THR A 188 28.62 -20.12 14.66
CA THR A 188 28.69 -19.39 13.40
C THR A 188 28.10 -20.25 12.30
N PHE A 189 27.33 -19.66 11.39
CA PHE A 189 26.68 -20.40 10.32
C PHE A 189 26.51 -19.54 9.06
N THR A 190 26.14 -20.18 7.97
CA THR A 190 25.74 -19.49 6.74
C THR A 190 24.22 -19.62 6.57
N ARG A 191 23.55 -18.50 6.39
CA ARG A 191 22.10 -18.46 6.11
C ARG A 191 21.81 -19.02 4.71
N HIS A 192 20.54 -19.38 4.43
CA HIS A 192 20.10 -19.88 3.13
C HIS A 192 20.42 -18.93 1.95
N ASN A 193 20.51 -17.62 2.21
CA ASN A 193 20.88 -16.60 1.22
C ASN A 193 22.40 -16.43 1.04
N GLY A 194 23.24 -17.27 1.67
CA GLY A 194 24.69 -17.23 1.60
C GLY A 194 25.36 -16.28 2.58
N GLN A 195 24.64 -15.52 3.37
CA GLN A 195 25.22 -14.60 4.37
C GLN A 195 25.76 -15.36 5.58
N LYS A 196 27.00 -15.01 6.01
CA LYS A 196 27.56 -15.50 7.27
C LYS A 196 26.94 -14.79 8.46
N SER A 197 26.64 -15.54 9.49
CA SER A 197 26.00 -15.05 10.70
C SER A 197 26.47 -15.82 11.92
N ALA A 198 26.09 -15.37 13.11
CA ALA A 198 26.32 -16.07 14.36
C ALA A 198 25.06 -15.99 15.23
N GLY A 199 24.88 -16.97 16.10
CA GLY A 199 23.73 -17.03 16.99
C GLY A 199 23.59 -18.39 17.64
N ILE A 200 22.39 -18.71 18.09
CA ILE A 200 22.03 -19.97 18.73
C ILE A 200 21.04 -20.76 17.86
N ILE A 201 20.84 -22.02 18.18
CA ILE A 201 19.88 -22.90 17.50
C ILE A 201 18.57 -22.91 18.27
N ALA A 202 17.46 -22.58 17.60
CA ALA A 202 16.12 -22.51 18.20
C ALA A 202 15.71 -23.83 18.88
N GLN A 203 16.06 -24.97 18.28
CA GLN A 203 15.76 -26.30 18.82
C GLN A 203 16.51 -26.63 20.13
N GLU A 204 17.68 -26.03 20.35
CA GLU A 204 18.39 -26.15 21.63
C GLU A 204 17.73 -25.26 22.69
N LEU A 205 17.45 -24.00 22.33
CA LEU A 205 16.78 -23.05 23.22
C LEU A 205 15.39 -23.54 23.66
N GLU A 206 14.62 -24.12 22.76
CA GLU A 206 13.27 -24.63 23.05
C GLU A 206 13.23 -25.67 24.17
N LYS A 207 14.29 -26.45 24.36
CA LYS A 207 14.35 -27.47 25.42
C LYS A 207 14.44 -26.87 26.83
N VAL A 208 15.02 -25.70 26.95
CA VAL A 208 15.32 -25.06 28.24
C VAL A 208 14.53 -23.77 28.50
N LEU A 209 14.11 -23.08 27.43
CA LEU A 209 13.32 -21.84 27.48
C LEU A 209 12.33 -21.81 26.30
N PRO A 210 11.30 -22.67 26.29
CA PRO A 210 10.38 -22.78 25.16
C PRO A 210 9.63 -21.47 24.87
N GLU A 211 9.42 -20.60 25.88
CA GLU A 211 8.78 -19.31 25.73
C GLU A 211 9.54 -18.36 24.78
N ALA A 212 10.87 -18.57 24.64
CA ALA A 212 11.73 -17.79 23.76
C ALA A 212 11.71 -18.28 22.29
N VAL A 213 10.95 -19.33 21.99
CA VAL A 213 10.86 -19.89 20.63
C VAL A 213 9.44 -19.81 20.12
N LYS A 214 9.28 -19.27 18.90
CA LYS A 214 8.01 -19.22 18.20
C LYS A 214 8.10 -19.95 16.86
N GLU A 215 6.98 -20.39 16.35
CA GLU A 215 6.88 -20.88 14.99
C GLU A 215 6.29 -19.80 14.09
N LYS A 216 7.00 -19.46 13.03
CA LYS A 216 6.57 -18.45 12.06
C LYS A 216 6.69 -18.98 10.64
N LYS A 217 5.67 -18.67 9.81
CA LYS A 217 5.69 -18.98 8.40
C LYS A 217 6.56 -17.94 7.68
N LEU A 218 7.60 -18.39 6.98
CA LEU A 218 8.48 -17.50 6.22
C LEU A 218 7.99 -17.37 4.76
N ALA A 219 6.98 -16.53 4.57
CA ALA A 219 6.30 -16.37 3.29
C ALA A 219 7.24 -15.93 2.14
N LEU A 220 8.24 -15.11 2.43
CA LEU A 220 9.21 -14.59 1.45
C LEU A 220 10.38 -15.55 1.17
N VAL A 221 10.53 -16.62 1.93
CA VAL A 221 11.59 -17.63 1.71
C VAL A 221 11.07 -18.79 0.87
N ASP A 222 10.19 -19.61 1.46
CA ASP A 222 9.64 -20.79 0.79
C ASP A 222 8.21 -21.12 1.25
N GLY A 223 7.60 -20.24 2.04
CA GLY A 223 6.27 -20.39 2.57
C GLY A 223 6.10 -21.46 3.66
N LYS A 224 7.19 -22.07 4.14
CA LYS A 224 7.16 -23.04 5.22
C LYS A 224 7.28 -22.39 6.58
N THR A 225 6.93 -23.15 7.61
CA THR A 225 7.03 -22.75 9.02
C THR A 225 8.40 -23.13 9.56
N TYR A 226 9.03 -22.17 10.24
CA TYR A 226 10.32 -22.32 10.89
C TYR A 226 10.27 -21.83 12.32
N LYS A 227 11.17 -22.36 13.16
CA LYS A 227 11.36 -21.85 14.51
C LYS A 227 12.18 -20.58 14.50
N THR A 228 11.71 -19.58 15.24
CA THR A 228 12.37 -18.28 15.43
C THR A 228 12.74 -18.11 16.90
N VAL A 229 13.73 -17.28 17.18
CA VAL A 229 14.22 -16.99 18.52
C VAL A 229 13.92 -15.55 18.89
N GLU A 230 13.27 -15.35 20.04
CA GLU A 230 13.14 -14.05 20.68
C GLU A 230 14.40 -13.78 21.51
N TYR A 231 15.39 -13.08 20.94
CA TYR A 231 16.66 -12.81 21.61
C TYR A 231 16.50 -12.00 22.90
N ASP A 232 15.50 -11.15 23.01
CA ASP A 232 15.21 -10.40 24.24
C ASP A 232 14.87 -11.30 25.43
N ALA A 233 14.25 -12.45 25.19
CA ALA A 233 13.98 -13.45 26.24
C ALA A 233 15.28 -14.04 26.82
N ILE A 234 16.33 -14.17 25.99
CA ILE A 234 17.63 -14.67 26.43
C ILE A 234 18.30 -13.69 27.41
N HIS A 235 18.07 -12.38 27.27
CA HIS A 235 18.58 -11.39 28.22
C HIS A 235 18.08 -11.67 29.64
N GLY A 236 16.81 -12.09 29.82
CA GLY A 236 16.25 -12.50 31.10
C GLY A 236 16.98 -13.71 31.71
N LEU A 237 17.28 -14.73 30.89
CA LEU A 237 18.06 -15.91 31.30
C LEU A 237 19.48 -15.49 31.70
N LEU A 238 20.18 -14.70 30.90
CA LEU A 238 21.53 -14.23 31.18
C LEU A 238 21.63 -13.42 32.48
N ILE A 239 20.62 -12.57 32.76
CA ILE A 239 20.56 -11.80 34.02
C ILE A 239 20.52 -12.76 35.22
N ASN A 240 19.72 -13.81 35.15
CA ASN A 240 19.62 -14.78 36.22
C ASN A 240 20.88 -15.65 36.35
N CYS A 241 21.51 -16.06 35.23
CA CYS A 241 22.82 -16.73 35.24
C CYS A 241 23.90 -15.90 35.97
N ILE A 242 23.97 -14.61 35.68
CA ILE A 242 24.92 -13.69 36.32
C ILE A 242 24.65 -13.59 37.82
N LYS A 243 23.39 -13.58 38.24
CA LYS A 243 23.03 -13.55 39.68
C LYS A 243 23.37 -14.84 40.38
N GLU A 244 23.10 -16.01 39.79
CA GLU A 244 23.46 -17.30 40.34
C GLU A 244 25.00 -17.45 40.46
N LEU A 245 25.78 -17.08 39.42
CA LEU A 245 27.25 -17.05 39.46
C LEU A 245 27.78 -16.14 40.58
N LYS A 246 27.17 -14.93 40.71
CA LYS A 246 27.57 -13.98 41.77
C LYS A 246 27.40 -14.59 43.17
N GLU A 247 26.34 -15.36 43.41
CA GLU A 247 26.09 -16.00 44.69
C GLU A 247 27.07 -17.14 44.94
N GLN A 248 27.34 -17.97 43.94
CA GLN A 248 28.37 -19.05 44.02
C GLN A 248 29.77 -18.49 44.33
N ILE A 249 30.14 -17.38 43.65
CA ILE A 249 31.44 -16.71 43.92
C ILE A 249 31.50 -16.18 45.35
N LYS A 250 30.38 -15.65 45.89
CA LYS A 250 30.32 -15.16 47.28
C LYS A 250 30.47 -16.31 48.24
N GLU A 251 29.75 -17.42 48.06
CA GLU A 251 29.85 -18.62 48.90
C GLU A 251 31.29 -19.19 48.94
N LEU A 252 31.94 -19.23 47.76
CA LEU A 252 33.35 -19.64 47.66
C LEU A 252 34.27 -18.71 48.46
N LYS A 253 34.14 -17.41 48.36
CA LYS A 253 34.93 -16.42 49.08
C LYS A 253 34.75 -16.53 50.58
N ASP A 254 33.49 -16.69 51.04
CA ASP A 254 33.15 -16.84 52.48
C ASP A 254 33.70 -18.19 53.02
N GLY A 255 33.77 -19.21 52.20
CA GLY A 255 34.40 -20.51 52.51
C GLY A 255 35.91 -20.46 52.65
N PHE A 256 36.60 -19.56 51.94
CA PHE A 256 38.05 -19.37 52.09
C PHE A 256 38.48 -18.44 53.24
N THR A 257 37.52 -17.76 53.88
CA THR A 257 37.79 -16.80 54.98
C THR A 257 37.56 -17.44 56.36
N LYS A 258 37.18 -18.68 56.41
CA LYS A 258 37.10 -19.52 57.62
C LYS A 258 38.33 -20.44 57.71
#